data_5d66d63594b1ccfac6d6ad2b56963181
#
_entry.id   5d66d63594b1ccfac6d6ad2b56963181
#
_cell.length_a   1.000
_cell.length_b   1.000
_cell.length_c   1.000
_cell.angle_alpha   90.00
_cell.angle_beta   90.00
_cell.angle_gamma   90.00
#
_symmetry.space_group_name_H-M   'P 1'
#
loop_
_entity.id
_entity.type
_entity.pdbx_description
1 polymer ?
#
loop_
_entity_poly.entity_id
_entity_poly.type
_entity_poly.pdbx_seq_one_letter_code
_entity_poly.pdbx_strand_id
1 'polypeptide(L)'
;GEYTFRILTTNDVHGHYFDSLYVSDRTANSLMSVAWYVDSLRVSDGPENIVLLDAGDCLQGDNAAYYFNYVDTTSKHLFARMVEHMGYDAVVVGNHDIETGHPVYDRIAQTLDVPILAANALRTDNGRPYFGDYTIVRRNGLKIAVIGFTNPNIGNAYAPELWEGIDFESLIPDFTQKVVDKV
;
A
#
# COMPACT_ATOMS: atom_id res chain seq x y z
N GLY A 1 -12.29 -21.90 -20.09
CA GLY A 1 -13.24 -21.70 -18.99
C GLY A 1 -13.42 -20.22 -18.75
N GLU A 2 -14.56 -19.83 -18.24
CA GLU A 2 -14.83 -18.47 -17.78
C GLU A 2 -14.49 -18.43 -16.29
N TYR A 3 -13.82 -17.33 -15.88
CA TYR A 3 -13.43 -17.10 -14.48
C TYR A 3 -14.00 -15.76 -14.04
N THR A 4 -14.60 -15.71 -12.87
CA THR A 4 -15.10 -14.47 -12.26
C THR A 4 -14.41 -14.25 -10.94
N PHE A 5 -13.87 -13.05 -10.72
CA PHE A 5 -13.30 -12.62 -9.44
C PHE A 5 -13.52 -11.12 -9.24
N ARG A 6 -13.49 -10.68 -8.00
CA ARG A 6 -13.58 -9.26 -7.63
C ARG A 6 -12.21 -8.74 -7.26
N ILE A 7 -11.89 -7.56 -7.77
CA ILE A 7 -10.77 -6.76 -7.31
C ILE A 7 -11.34 -5.65 -6.45
N LEU A 8 -10.93 -5.61 -5.18
CA LEU A 8 -11.28 -4.57 -4.23
C LEU A 8 -10.03 -3.73 -3.97
N THR A 9 -10.20 -2.43 -3.95
CA THR A 9 -9.10 -1.50 -3.67
C THR A 9 -9.48 -0.53 -2.57
N THR A 10 -8.55 -0.27 -1.66
CA THR A 10 -8.56 0.89 -0.76
C THR A 10 -7.51 1.89 -1.23
N ASN A 11 -7.71 3.15 -0.92
CA ASN A 11 -6.76 4.23 -1.15
C ASN A 11 -7.09 5.40 -0.23
N ASP A 12 -6.12 6.27 0.02
CA ASP A 12 -6.31 7.49 0.80
C ASP A 12 -6.96 7.24 2.17
N VAL A 13 -6.54 6.18 2.85
CA VAL A 13 -7.05 5.85 4.20
C VAL A 13 -6.61 6.89 5.23
N HIS A 14 -5.44 7.50 5.03
CA HIS A 14 -4.93 8.61 5.85
C HIS A 14 -5.02 8.37 7.36
N GLY A 15 -4.67 7.16 7.80
CA GLY A 15 -4.69 6.78 9.22
C GLY A 15 -6.09 6.52 9.80
N HIS A 16 -7.15 6.60 9.00
CA HIS A 16 -8.53 6.30 9.40
C HIS A 16 -8.74 4.79 9.58
N TYR A 17 -8.10 4.25 10.61
CA TYR A 17 -8.11 2.81 10.86
C TYR A 17 -9.33 2.34 11.63
N PHE A 18 -9.93 3.20 12.46
CA PHE A 18 -11.03 2.88 13.36
C PHE A 18 -12.26 3.75 13.11
N ASP A 19 -13.45 3.19 13.37
CA ASP A 19 -14.74 3.86 13.17
C ASP A 19 -14.99 5.02 14.12
N SER A 20 -14.35 5.03 15.31
CA SER A 20 -14.50 6.09 16.30
C SER A 20 -13.27 7.00 16.34
N LEU A 21 -13.53 8.29 16.28
CA LEU A 21 -12.51 9.32 16.42
C LEU A 21 -12.47 9.77 17.88
N TYR A 22 -11.29 9.76 18.49
CA TYR A 22 -11.07 10.17 19.90
C TYR A 22 -11.51 11.60 20.20
N VAL A 23 -11.58 12.45 19.21
CA VAL A 23 -11.89 13.88 19.34
C VAL A 23 -13.34 14.26 19.01
N SER A 24 -14.15 13.30 18.58
CA SER A 24 -15.56 13.54 18.31
C SER A 24 -16.37 12.24 18.45
N ASP A 25 -17.62 12.36 18.93
CA ASP A 25 -18.58 11.22 18.96
C ASP A 25 -19.06 10.80 17.55
N ARG A 26 -18.33 11.18 16.52
CA ARG A 26 -18.68 10.84 15.14
C ARG A 26 -18.09 9.49 14.77
N THR A 27 -18.93 8.60 14.26
CA THR A 27 -18.50 7.43 13.51
C THR A 27 -18.11 7.88 12.10
N ALA A 28 -16.97 7.41 11.63
CA ALA A 28 -16.51 7.63 10.28
C ALA A 28 -16.29 6.27 9.58
N ASN A 29 -16.36 6.26 8.28
CA ASN A 29 -15.91 5.10 7.52
C ASN A 29 -14.41 4.91 7.76
N SER A 30 -13.99 3.68 8.00
CA SER A 30 -12.63 3.34 8.40
C SER A 30 -12.15 2.07 7.71
N LEU A 31 -10.85 1.79 7.83
CA LEU A 31 -10.31 0.53 7.35
C LEU A 31 -10.95 -0.67 8.07
N MET A 32 -11.36 -0.51 9.33
CA MET A 32 -12.08 -1.55 10.07
C MET A 32 -13.48 -1.82 9.48
N SER A 33 -14.21 -0.79 9.03
CA SER A 33 -15.48 -0.96 8.29
C SER A 33 -15.28 -1.71 6.98
N VAL A 34 -14.17 -1.42 6.26
CA VAL A 34 -13.81 -2.14 5.04
C VAL A 34 -13.54 -3.61 5.32
N ALA A 35 -12.90 -3.95 6.45
CA ALA A 35 -12.65 -5.34 6.83
C ALA A 35 -13.95 -6.15 6.91
N TRP A 36 -14.97 -5.61 7.57
CA TRP A 36 -16.29 -6.25 7.64
C TRP A 36 -16.92 -6.49 6.26
N TYR A 37 -16.78 -5.52 5.37
CA TYR A 37 -17.30 -5.64 4.01
C TYR A 37 -16.56 -6.71 3.22
N VAL A 38 -15.23 -6.70 3.27
CA VAL A 38 -14.39 -7.71 2.60
C VAL A 38 -14.71 -9.11 3.10
N ASP A 39 -14.86 -9.29 4.41
CA ASP A 39 -15.21 -10.60 4.99
C ASP A 39 -16.59 -11.07 4.55
N SER A 40 -17.57 -10.16 4.44
CA SER A 40 -18.88 -10.51 3.90
C SER A 40 -18.83 -11.02 2.47
N LEU A 41 -17.97 -10.40 1.63
CA LEU A 41 -17.77 -10.84 0.25
C LEU A 41 -17.01 -12.17 0.16
N ARG A 42 -16.05 -12.41 1.06
CA ARG A 42 -15.36 -13.72 1.14
C ARG A 42 -16.33 -14.84 1.52
N VAL A 43 -17.29 -14.54 2.37
CA VAL A 43 -18.34 -15.52 2.73
C VAL A 43 -19.31 -15.76 1.56
N SER A 44 -19.71 -14.73 0.83
CA SER A 44 -20.70 -14.86 -0.26
C SER A 44 -20.12 -15.41 -1.55
N ASP A 45 -18.91 -14.96 -1.92
CA ASP A 45 -18.34 -15.20 -3.24
C ASP A 45 -17.20 -16.24 -3.22
N GLY A 46 -16.70 -16.59 -2.02
CA GLY A 46 -15.51 -17.41 -1.81
C GLY A 46 -14.22 -16.58 -1.76
N PRO A 47 -13.33 -16.85 -0.80
CA PRO A 47 -12.08 -16.08 -0.65
C PRO A 47 -11.15 -16.20 -1.86
N GLU A 48 -11.23 -17.29 -2.62
CA GLU A 48 -10.46 -17.53 -3.84
C GLU A 48 -10.91 -16.63 -5.01
N ASN A 49 -12.05 -15.97 -4.89
CA ASN A 49 -12.59 -15.05 -5.91
C ASN A 49 -12.33 -13.57 -5.55
N ILE A 50 -11.66 -13.29 -4.43
CA ILE A 50 -11.39 -11.93 -3.97
C ILE A 50 -9.89 -11.62 -4.11
N VAL A 51 -9.59 -10.49 -4.74
CA VAL A 51 -8.26 -9.85 -4.74
C VAL A 51 -8.41 -8.53 -4.01
N LEU A 52 -7.62 -8.32 -2.95
CA LEU A 52 -7.68 -7.12 -2.11
C LEU A 52 -6.35 -6.37 -2.21
N LEU A 53 -6.43 -5.13 -2.67
CA LEU A 53 -5.26 -4.26 -2.92
C LEU A 53 -5.41 -2.94 -2.18
N ASP A 54 -4.29 -2.31 -1.87
CA ASP A 54 -4.24 -0.92 -1.39
C ASP A 54 -3.43 -0.06 -2.35
N ALA A 55 -3.94 1.11 -2.70
CA ALA A 55 -3.31 2.02 -3.67
C ALA A 55 -2.54 3.18 -3.01
N GLY A 56 -2.29 3.10 -1.69
CA GLY A 56 -1.41 4.02 -0.96
C GLY A 56 -2.12 5.14 -0.21
N ASP A 57 -1.31 6.02 0.35
CA ASP A 57 -1.68 7.14 1.21
C ASP A 57 -2.39 6.69 2.51
N CYS A 58 -1.76 5.73 3.20
CA CYS A 58 -2.29 5.14 4.42
C CYS A 58 -1.59 5.61 5.70
N LEU A 59 -0.37 6.14 5.61
CA LEU A 59 0.51 6.36 6.76
C LEU A 59 0.47 7.78 7.33
N GLN A 60 -0.17 8.72 6.67
CA GLN A 60 -0.26 10.11 7.07
C GLN A 60 -1.71 10.46 7.42
N GLY A 61 -1.96 11.28 8.42
CA GLY A 61 -3.26 11.85 8.74
C GLY A 61 -3.66 11.67 10.20
N ASP A 62 -4.45 10.67 10.55
CA ASP A 62 -5.08 10.54 11.86
C ASP A 62 -4.09 10.16 12.98
N ASN A 63 -4.51 10.38 14.22
CA ASN A 63 -3.72 10.18 15.44
C ASN A 63 -3.13 8.78 15.58
N ALA A 64 -3.84 7.75 15.11
CA ALA A 64 -3.35 6.38 15.16
C ALA A 64 -2.12 6.18 14.26
N ALA A 65 -2.13 6.73 13.03
CA ALA A 65 -0.97 6.72 12.17
C ALA A 65 0.20 7.49 12.79
N TYR A 66 -0.06 8.73 13.26
CA TYR A 66 0.96 9.55 13.93
C TYR A 66 1.61 8.83 15.11
N TYR A 67 0.82 8.16 15.95
CA TYR A 67 1.34 7.46 17.12
C TYR A 67 2.34 6.36 16.71
N PHE A 68 1.98 5.52 15.75
CA PHE A 68 2.87 4.45 15.28
C PHE A 68 3.99 4.95 14.36
N ASN A 69 3.84 6.11 13.74
CA ASN A 69 4.93 6.72 12.98
C ASN A 69 6.04 7.23 13.92
N TYR A 70 5.69 7.97 14.99
CA TYR A 70 6.62 8.85 15.68
C TYR A 70 6.71 8.64 17.18
N VAL A 71 5.77 7.94 17.83
CA VAL A 71 5.76 7.69 19.28
C VAL A 71 6.15 6.24 19.58
N ASP A 72 5.40 5.27 19.11
CA ASP A 72 5.77 3.86 19.21
C ASP A 72 6.50 3.42 17.93
N THR A 73 7.78 3.66 17.89
CA THR A 73 8.64 3.35 16.74
C THR A 73 9.23 1.93 16.77
N THR A 74 8.92 1.16 17.80
CA THR A 74 9.48 -0.18 18.03
C THR A 74 8.52 -1.33 17.74
N SER A 75 7.24 -1.11 18.00
CA SER A 75 6.21 -2.10 17.68
C SER A 75 5.98 -2.21 16.18
N LYS A 76 5.49 -3.37 15.73
CA LYS A 76 5.00 -3.51 14.35
C LYS A 76 3.88 -2.49 14.11
N HIS A 77 4.02 -1.69 13.07
CA HIS A 77 3.10 -0.60 12.76
C HIS A 77 1.66 -1.09 12.64
N LEU A 78 0.70 -0.33 13.17
CA LEU A 78 -0.71 -0.73 13.17
C LEU A 78 -1.23 -0.99 11.75
N PHE A 79 -0.90 -0.14 10.79
CA PHE A 79 -1.24 -0.36 9.37
C PHE A 79 -0.79 -1.73 8.88
N ALA A 80 0.49 -2.10 9.12
CA ALA A 80 1.01 -3.40 8.71
C ALA A 80 0.22 -4.56 9.33
N ARG A 81 -0.12 -4.45 10.62
CA ARG A 81 -0.94 -5.47 11.30
C ARG A 81 -2.35 -5.58 10.71
N MET A 82 -2.97 -4.46 10.36
CA MET A 82 -4.32 -4.45 9.77
C MET A 82 -4.31 -5.04 8.35
N VAL A 83 -3.36 -4.63 7.52
CA VAL A 83 -3.19 -5.13 6.15
C VAL A 83 -3.01 -6.66 6.14
N GLU A 84 -2.17 -7.18 7.03
CA GLU A 84 -1.95 -8.62 7.16
C GLU A 84 -3.20 -9.34 7.69
N HIS A 85 -3.84 -8.80 8.73
CA HIS A 85 -5.08 -9.37 9.29
C HIS A 85 -6.21 -9.41 8.27
N MET A 86 -6.36 -8.36 7.48
CA MET A 86 -7.36 -8.27 6.41
C MET A 86 -7.02 -9.12 5.18
N GLY A 87 -5.79 -9.64 5.08
CA GLY A 87 -5.33 -10.47 3.98
C GLY A 87 -5.26 -9.72 2.65
N TYR A 88 -4.62 -8.56 2.65
CA TYR A 88 -4.28 -7.86 1.42
C TYR A 88 -3.31 -8.67 0.58
N ASP A 89 -3.45 -8.60 -0.72
CA ASP A 89 -2.57 -9.28 -1.69
C ASP A 89 -1.35 -8.42 -2.05
N ALA A 90 -1.51 -7.11 -2.04
CA ALA A 90 -0.44 -6.14 -2.20
C ALA A 90 -0.87 -4.76 -1.71
N VAL A 91 0.11 -3.92 -1.37
CA VAL A 91 -0.08 -2.50 -1.09
C VAL A 91 0.86 -1.69 -1.97
N VAL A 92 0.44 -0.49 -2.39
CA VAL A 92 1.25 0.45 -3.14
C VAL A 92 1.69 1.59 -2.22
N VAL A 93 2.88 2.12 -2.44
CA VAL A 93 3.37 3.29 -1.72
C VAL A 93 2.77 4.55 -2.34
N GLY A 94 2.00 5.30 -1.58
CA GLY A 94 1.50 6.61 -1.96
C GLY A 94 2.50 7.74 -1.68
N ASN A 95 2.19 8.95 -2.14
CA ASN A 95 3.07 10.09 -1.90
C ASN A 95 3.08 10.53 -0.43
N HIS A 96 1.94 10.44 0.25
CA HIS A 96 1.87 10.73 1.68
C HIS A 96 2.50 9.65 2.57
N ASP A 97 2.71 8.44 2.04
CA ASP A 97 3.49 7.43 2.73
C ASP A 97 4.98 7.81 2.73
N ILE A 98 5.50 8.31 1.62
CA ILE A 98 6.88 8.84 1.52
C ILE A 98 7.08 10.09 2.39
N GLU A 99 6.07 10.95 2.52
CA GLU A 99 6.10 12.13 3.38
C GLU A 99 6.44 11.80 4.84
N THR A 100 6.17 10.59 5.30
CA THR A 100 6.50 10.15 6.67
C THR A 100 7.99 9.98 6.93
N GLY A 101 8.80 9.89 5.88
CA GLY A 101 10.26 9.74 5.93
C GLY A 101 10.74 8.30 6.12
N HIS A 102 12.01 8.09 5.84
CA HIS A 102 12.70 6.79 5.94
C HIS A 102 12.46 6.02 7.25
N PRO A 103 12.48 6.64 8.44
CA PRO A 103 12.26 5.88 9.66
C PRO A 103 10.91 5.18 9.75
N VAL A 104 9.92 5.64 8.97
CA VAL A 104 8.57 5.08 8.96
C VAL A 104 8.40 4.08 7.83
N TYR A 105 8.50 4.53 6.57
CA TYR A 105 8.20 3.64 5.45
C TYR A 105 9.22 2.51 5.28
N ASP A 106 10.50 2.71 5.62
CA ASP A 106 11.49 1.62 5.60
C ASP A 106 11.19 0.55 6.65
N ARG A 107 10.78 0.99 7.87
CA ARG A 107 10.36 0.05 8.91
C ARG A 107 9.16 -0.77 8.49
N ILE A 108 8.19 -0.14 7.83
CA ILE A 108 7.02 -0.85 7.32
C ILE A 108 7.44 -1.82 6.22
N ALA A 109 8.24 -1.39 5.24
CA ALA A 109 8.72 -2.24 4.17
C ALA A 109 9.53 -3.45 4.67
N GLN A 110 10.22 -3.34 5.80
CA GLN A 110 10.98 -4.42 6.42
C GLN A 110 10.12 -5.38 7.26
N THR A 111 8.99 -4.93 7.76
CA THR A 111 8.18 -5.68 8.73
C THR A 111 6.85 -6.17 8.19
N LEU A 112 6.42 -5.67 7.04
CA LEU A 112 5.19 -6.05 6.36
C LEU A 112 5.40 -7.36 5.58
N ASP A 113 4.58 -8.37 5.87
CA ASP A 113 4.62 -9.67 5.17
C ASP A 113 3.88 -9.63 3.81
N VAL A 114 3.13 -8.56 3.54
CA VAL A 114 2.44 -8.33 2.26
C VAL A 114 3.35 -7.54 1.31
N PRO A 115 3.39 -7.88 -0.01
CA PRO A 115 4.17 -7.13 -0.97
C PRO A 115 3.85 -5.63 -0.98
N ILE A 116 4.87 -4.78 -0.80
CA ILE A 116 4.78 -3.33 -0.92
C ILE A 116 5.43 -2.91 -2.23
N LEU A 117 4.69 -2.20 -3.08
CA LEU A 117 5.03 -1.97 -4.48
C LEU A 117 5.18 -0.48 -4.81
N ALA A 118 6.23 -0.14 -5.56
CA ALA A 118 6.40 1.14 -6.23
C ALA A 118 7.48 0.97 -7.34
N ALA A 119 7.08 0.47 -8.50
CA ALA A 119 7.99 0.09 -9.58
C ALA A 119 8.82 1.27 -10.11
N ASN A 120 8.31 2.49 -9.99
CA ASN A 120 8.98 3.71 -10.44
C ASN A 120 9.74 4.47 -9.33
N ALA A 121 9.79 3.93 -8.11
CA ALA A 121 10.68 4.42 -7.06
C ALA A 121 12.00 3.64 -7.14
N LEU A 122 13.04 4.26 -7.69
CA LEU A 122 14.32 3.60 -8.01
C LEU A 122 15.41 4.06 -7.05
N ARG A 123 16.30 3.15 -6.66
CA ARG A 123 17.49 3.47 -5.89
C ARG A 123 18.47 4.28 -6.74
N THR A 124 18.95 5.39 -6.25
CA THR A 124 19.88 6.27 -6.97
C THR A 124 21.25 5.63 -7.19
N ASP A 125 21.65 4.66 -6.34
CA ASP A 125 22.96 4.02 -6.40
C ASP A 125 23.06 2.93 -7.47
N ASN A 126 21.95 2.28 -7.83
CA ASN A 126 21.98 1.13 -8.73
C ASN A 126 20.78 1.01 -9.70
N GLY A 127 19.81 1.93 -9.65
CA GLY A 127 18.64 1.96 -10.53
C GLY A 127 17.65 0.81 -10.34
N ARG A 128 17.78 0.01 -9.28
CA ARG A 128 16.81 -1.05 -8.95
C ARG A 128 15.62 -0.47 -8.19
N PRO A 129 14.44 -1.10 -8.25
CA PRO A 129 13.31 -0.69 -7.44
C PRO A 129 13.68 -0.61 -5.95
N TYR A 130 13.25 0.47 -5.30
CA TYR A 130 13.44 0.66 -3.87
C TYR A 130 12.49 -0.23 -3.05
N PHE A 131 11.25 -0.30 -3.52
CA PHE A 131 10.22 -1.25 -3.08
C PHE A 131 10.08 -2.37 -4.13
N GLY A 132 9.04 -3.21 -4.03
CA GLY A 132 8.75 -4.17 -5.09
C GLY A 132 8.28 -3.49 -6.37
N ASP A 133 8.56 -4.07 -7.53
CA ASP A 133 8.03 -3.61 -8.81
C ASP A 133 6.68 -4.25 -9.12
N TYR A 134 6.53 -5.55 -8.88
CA TYR A 134 5.27 -6.28 -9.04
C TYR A 134 5.18 -7.50 -8.13
N THR A 135 4.00 -8.07 -8.05
CA THR A 135 3.76 -9.38 -7.43
C THR A 135 2.79 -10.22 -8.25
N ILE A 136 2.80 -11.53 -8.06
CA ILE A 136 1.87 -12.47 -8.71
C ILE A 136 0.89 -13.02 -7.71
N VAL A 137 -0.35 -12.57 -7.80
CA VAL A 137 -1.48 -13.11 -7.05
C VAL A 137 -2.03 -14.33 -7.77
N ARG A 138 -2.31 -15.40 -7.03
CA ARG A 138 -2.87 -16.62 -7.60
C ARG A 138 -4.31 -16.78 -7.14
N ARG A 139 -5.25 -16.88 -8.09
CA ARG A 139 -6.68 -17.11 -7.83
C ARG A 139 -7.24 -18.10 -8.85
N ASN A 140 -7.90 -19.14 -8.38
CA ASN A 140 -8.58 -20.15 -9.24
C ASN A 140 -7.69 -20.70 -10.37
N GLY A 141 -6.39 -20.89 -10.10
CA GLY A 141 -5.43 -21.36 -11.09
C GLY A 141 -4.90 -20.27 -12.04
N LEU A 142 -5.44 -19.05 -11.98
CA LEU A 142 -4.92 -17.90 -12.70
C LEU A 142 -3.74 -17.25 -11.98
N LYS A 143 -2.85 -16.68 -12.77
CA LYS A 143 -1.79 -15.78 -12.32
C LYS A 143 -2.19 -14.36 -12.68
N ILE A 144 -2.32 -13.51 -11.68
CA ILE A 144 -2.69 -12.10 -11.82
C ILE A 144 -1.46 -11.29 -11.44
N ALA A 145 -0.88 -10.58 -12.39
CA ALA A 145 0.21 -9.65 -12.10
C ALA A 145 -0.37 -8.35 -11.53
N VAL A 146 0.17 -7.93 -10.40
CA VAL A 146 -0.14 -6.65 -9.77
C VAL A 146 1.13 -5.81 -9.81
N ILE A 147 1.10 -4.69 -10.52
CA ILE A 147 2.19 -3.74 -10.64
C ILE A 147 1.78 -2.49 -9.86
N GLY A 148 2.65 -1.99 -8.97
CA GLY A 148 2.41 -0.76 -8.23
C GLY A 148 3.24 0.40 -8.78
N PHE A 149 2.62 1.58 -8.90
CA PHE A 149 3.33 2.82 -9.22
C PHE A 149 2.97 3.90 -8.21
N THR A 150 3.96 4.69 -7.81
CA THR A 150 3.75 5.88 -6.96
C THR A 150 3.74 7.16 -7.80
N ASN A 151 3.38 8.28 -7.17
CA ASN A 151 3.39 9.60 -7.80
C ASN A 151 4.82 10.00 -8.22
N PRO A 152 5.09 10.27 -9.50
CA PRO A 152 6.43 10.65 -9.95
C PRO A 152 6.86 12.06 -9.53
N ASN A 153 5.94 12.88 -8.99
CA ASN A 153 6.24 14.25 -8.59
C ASN A 153 6.62 14.42 -7.11
N ILE A 154 6.86 13.33 -6.40
CA ILE A 154 7.26 13.36 -4.98
C ILE A 154 8.46 14.27 -4.76
N GLY A 155 9.49 14.18 -5.61
CA GLY A 155 10.68 15.00 -5.54
C GLY A 155 10.45 16.51 -5.67
N ASN A 156 9.32 16.93 -6.22
CA ASN A 156 8.92 18.34 -6.34
C ASN A 156 8.01 18.80 -5.18
N ALA A 157 7.39 17.86 -4.47
CA ALA A 157 6.38 18.14 -3.46
C ALA A 157 6.94 18.11 -2.02
N TYR A 158 7.95 17.29 -1.76
CA TYR A 158 8.46 17.03 -0.41
C TYR A 158 9.94 17.34 -0.27
N ALA A 159 10.37 17.61 0.97
CA ALA A 159 11.75 17.90 1.31
C ALA A 159 12.67 16.70 0.98
N PRO A 160 13.87 16.95 0.37
CA PRO A 160 14.75 15.90 -0.12
C PRO A 160 15.15 14.84 0.90
N GLU A 161 15.29 15.22 2.17
CA GLU A 161 15.64 14.32 3.26
C GLU A 161 14.61 13.21 3.52
N LEU A 162 13.37 13.39 3.08
CA LEU A 162 12.30 12.40 3.25
C LEU A 162 12.41 11.25 2.25
N TRP A 163 13.11 11.47 1.12
CA TRP A 163 13.25 10.49 0.05
C TRP A 163 14.68 10.34 -0.47
N GLU A 164 15.67 10.70 0.34
CA GLU A 164 17.09 10.60 -0.01
C GLU A 164 17.44 9.18 -0.50
N GLY A 165 18.14 9.10 -1.63
CA GLY A 165 18.49 7.80 -2.23
C GLY A 165 17.41 7.17 -3.10
N ILE A 166 16.30 7.87 -3.37
CA ILE A 166 15.22 7.42 -4.25
C ILE A 166 15.05 8.41 -5.40
N ASP A 167 14.99 7.90 -6.63
CA ASP A 167 14.51 8.63 -7.81
C ASP A 167 13.11 8.16 -8.18
N PHE A 168 12.23 9.09 -8.55
CA PHE A 168 10.87 8.78 -8.97
C PHE A 168 10.75 8.92 -10.49
N GLU A 169 10.79 7.78 -11.17
CA GLU A 169 10.73 7.74 -12.63
C GLU A 169 9.35 8.15 -13.14
N SER A 170 9.32 8.91 -14.22
CA SER A 170 8.08 9.35 -14.86
C SER A 170 7.31 8.19 -15.46
N LEU A 171 5.98 8.20 -15.32
CA LEU A 171 5.09 7.14 -15.82
C LEU A 171 4.82 7.33 -17.32
N ILE A 172 5.86 7.30 -18.13
CA ILE A 172 5.76 7.31 -19.58
C ILE A 172 5.51 5.89 -20.12
N PRO A 173 4.88 5.76 -21.30
CA PRO A 173 4.54 4.44 -21.87
C PRO A 173 5.72 3.48 -21.96
N ASP A 174 6.89 3.97 -22.37
CA ASP A 174 8.11 3.16 -22.53
C ASP A 174 8.61 2.60 -21.19
N PHE A 175 8.50 3.35 -20.11
CA PHE A 175 8.88 2.88 -18.78
C PHE A 175 7.87 1.85 -18.25
N THR A 176 6.58 2.17 -18.34
CA THR A 176 5.53 1.24 -17.88
C THR A 176 5.58 -0.07 -18.65
N GLN A 177 5.82 -0.04 -19.97
CA GLN A 177 5.96 -1.24 -20.79
C GLN A 177 7.16 -2.10 -20.33
N LYS A 178 8.30 -1.50 -20.00
CA LYS A 178 9.45 -2.24 -19.47
C LYS A 178 9.15 -2.98 -18.17
N VAL A 179 8.28 -2.44 -17.32
CA VAL A 179 7.85 -3.13 -16.09
C VAL A 179 6.91 -4.29 -16.44
N VAL A 180 5.97 -4.07 -17.36
CA VAL A 180 5.06 -5.13 -17.85
C VAL A 180 5.83 -6.28 -18.49
N ASP A 181 6.87 -6.00 -19.26
CA ASP A 181 7.68 -7.01 -19.95
C ASP A 181 8.51 -7.90 -18.99
N LYS A 182 8.61 -7.53 -17.71
CA LYS A 182 9.27 -8.37 -16.68
C LYS A 182 8.36 -9.47 -16.14
N VAL A 183 7.05 -9.35 -16.33
CA VAL A 183 6.01 -10.25 -15.82
C VAL A 183 5.78 -11.41 -16.76
#